data_35c95aecab1f4dd8883a952df53fa497
#
_entry.id   35c95aecab1f4dd8883a952df53fa497
#
_cell.length_a   1.000
_cell.length_b   1.000
_cell.length_c   1.000
_cell.angle_alpha   90.00
_cell.angle_beta   90.00
_cell.angle_gamma   90.00
#
_symmetry.space_group_name_H-M   'P 1'
#
loop_
_entity.id
_entity.type
_entity.pdbx_description
1 polymer ?
#
loop_
_entity_poly.entity_id
_entity_poly.type
_entity_poly.pdbx_seq_one_letter_code
_entity_poly.pdbx_strand_id
1 'polypeptide(L)'
;MTEFLPYSNVFMIFQIATIILVGTILFFTVKAYRITKENFLLTFMIGFILLDISVAFVLLNRLFGQTAVIYHITFLIQAILQTAAFAFIALSYYFRNRNLSIRKIITFIFILVGVLSVSLVFFFSFATTTVLSVWRPTIGIYMYSINLVILAYIIYNIYITTFSKAKKRMQILSDILIPLGFITLTIGQILWVYWGFTDTNISLLLANLLFAIGLGFLSTSLFRIWRN
;
A
#
# COMPACT_ATOMS: atom_id res chain seq x y z
N MET A 1 26.85 -4.36 8.49
CA MET A 1 26.05 -3.13 8.45
C MET A 1 26.54 -2.08 7.42
N THR A 2 27.71 -2.24 6.84
CA THR A 2 28.33 -1.28 5.92
C THR A 2 27.96 -1.44 4.43
N GLU A 3 27.25 -2.51 4.04
CA GLU A 3 26.86 -2.76 2.65
C GLU A 3 25.59 -2.02 2.18
N PHE A 4 24.90 -1.33 3.07
CA PHE A 4 23.69 -0.57 2.74
C PHE A 4 23.96 0.82 2.14
N LEU A 5 25.20 1.33 2.21
CA LEU A 5 25.54 2.71 1.85
C LEU A 5 25.40 3.05 0.35
N PRO A 6 25.76 2.21 -0.62
CA PRO A 6 25.71 2.61 -2.03
C PRO A 6 24.29 2.76 -2.60
N TYR A 7 23.29 2.05 -2.04
CA TYR A 7 21.91 2.11 -2.53
C TYR A 7 20.98 3.01 -1.69
N SER A 8 21.47 3.57 -0.61
CA SER A 8 20.70 4.37 0.34
C SER A 8 20.05 5.59 -0.33
N ASN A 9 20.80 6.32 -1.16
CA ASN A 9 20.29 7.52 -1.83
C ASN A 9 19.23 7.18 -2.90
N VAL A 10 19.44 6.12 -3.67
CA VAL A 10 18.49 5.69 -4.70
C VAL A 10 17.17 5.25 -4.06
N PHE A 11 17.26 4.56 -2.94
CA PHE A 11 16.08 4.16 -2.18
C PHE A 11 15.30 5.37 -1.63
N MET A 12 16.01 6.38 -1.10
CA MET A 12 15.38 7.61 -0.62
C MET A 12 14.65 8.36 -1.76
N ILE A 13 15.24 8.40 -2.96
CA ILE A 13 14.61 9.00 -4.14
C ILE A 13 13.27 8.32 -4.44
N PHE A 14 13.22 6.97 -4.43
CA PHE A 14 11.97 6.24 -4.65
C PHE A 14 10.93 6.49 -3.55
N GLN A 15 11.34 6.62 -2.29
CA GLN A 15 10.42 6.93 -1.20
C GLN A 15 9.84 8.35 -1.35
N ILE A 16 10.66 9.33 -1.68
CA ILE A 16 10.21 10.71 -1.93
C ILE A 16 9.27 10.74 -3.14
N ALA A 17 9.62 10.07 -4.24
CA ALA A 17 8.74 9.95 -5.40
C ALA A 17 7.39 9.31 -5.04
N THR A 18 7.40 8.28 -4.21
CA THR A 18 6.19 7.61 -3.72
C THR A 18 5.31 8.58 -2.94
N ILE A 19 5.85 9.36 -2.01
CA ILE A 19 5.11 10.38 -1.23
C ILE A 19 4.47 11.41 -2.18
N ILE A 20 5.21 11.91 -3.15
CA ILE A 20 4.68 12.89 -4.12
C ILE A 20 3.54 12.28 -4.94
N LEU A 21 3.69 11.04 -5.41
CA LEU A 21 2.67 10.35 -6.20
C LEU A 21 1.41 10.06 -5.37
N VAL A 22 1.56 9.62 -4.13
CA VAL A 22 0.42 9.41 -3.21
C VAL A 22 -0.27 10.74 -2.90
N GLY A 23 0.48 11.80 -2.63
CA GLY A 23 -0.06 13.15 -2.44
C GLY A 23 -0.86 13.63 -3.67
N THR A 24 -0.38 13.34 -4.88
CA THR A 24 -1.09 13.63 -6.13
C THR A 24 -2.41 12.84 -6.22
N ILE A 25 -2.40 11.56 -5.90
CA ILE A 25 -3.60 10.70 -5.86
C ILE A 25 -4.60 11.26 -4.85
N LEU A 26 -4.15 11.63 -3.65
CA LEU A 26 -4.98 12.22 -2.60
C LEU A 26 -5.61 13.54 -3.07
N PHE A 27 -4.85 14.42 -3.70
CA PHE A 27 -5.36 15.69 -4.23
C PHE A 27 -6.53 15.46 -5.19
N PHE A 28 -6.39 14.59 -6.18
CA PHE A 28 -7.45 14.28 -7.13
C PHE A 28 -8.65 13.59 -6.46
N THR A 29 -8.41 12.70 -5.51
CA THR A 29 -9.47 11.99 -4.79
C THR A 29 -10.28 12.94 -3.91
N VAL A 30 -9.63 13.88 -3.19
CA VAL A 30 -10.31 14.94 -2.42
C VAL A 30 -11.18 15.79 -3.32
N LYS A 31 -10.65 16.19 -4.47
CA LYS A 31 -11.39 16.99 -5.43
C LYS A 31 -12.61 16.26 -6.00
N ALA A 32 -12.44 14.99 -6.35
CA ALA A 32 -13.54 14.11 -6.78
C ALA A 32 -14.60 13.99 -5.68
N TYR A 33 -14.20 13.75 -4.43
CA TYR A 33 -15.12 13.65 -3.30
C TYR A 33 -15.91 14.94 -3.06
N ARG A 34 -15.28 16.10 -3.20
CA ARG A 34 -15.98 17.41 -3.04
C ARG A 34 -17.12 17.59 -4.06
N ILE A 35 -16.95 17.04 -5.27
CA ILE A 35 -17.93 17.14 -6.37
C ILE A 35 -19.02 16.09 -6.21
N THR A 36 -18.65 14.82 -6.02
CA THR A 36 -19.59 13.69 -6.06
C THR A 36 -20.23 13.36 -4.73
N LYS A 37 -19.55 13.70 -3.60
CA LYS A 37 -19.93 13.33 -2.23
C LYS A 37 -20.08 11.82 -2.01
N GLU A 38 -19.43 10.99 -2.85
CA GLU A 38 -19.53 9.55 -2.77
C GLU A 38 -18.68 8.98 -1.64
N ASN A 39 -19.30 8.29 -0.68
CA ASN A 39 -18.64 7.81 0.54
C ASN A 39 -17.53 6.79 0.29
N PHE A 40 -17.54 6.05 -0.83
CA PHE A 40 -16.44 5.12 -1.15
C PHE A 40 -15.12 5.86 -1.37
N LEU A 41 -15.15 7.13 -1.82
CA LEU A 41 -13.96 7.96 -1.98
C LEU A 41 -13.31 8.29 -0.64
N LEU A 42 -14.09 8.33 0.47
CA LEU A 42 -13.52 8.52 1.80
C LEU A 42 -12.64 7.33 2.21
N THR A 43 -13.10 6.09 1.97
CA THR A 43 -12.29 4.90 2.27
C THR A 43 -11.05 4.83 1.40
N PHE A 44 -11.17 5.24 0.14
CA PHE A 44 -10.04 5.35 -0.77
C PHE A 44 -9.01 6.38 -0.29
N MET A 45 -9.47 7.57 0.15
CA MET A 45 -8.60 8.61 0.73
C MET A 45 -7.89 8.10 2.00
N ILE A 46 -8.63 7.49 2.94
CA ILE A 46 -8.04 6.93 4.16
C ILE A 46 -6.94 5.92 3.80
N GLY A 47 -7.20 5.04 2.83
CA GLY A 47 -6.20 4.08 2.36
C GLY A 47 -4.92 4.76 1.88
N PHE A 48 -5.02 5.80 1.04
CA PHE A 48 -3.83 6.51 0.54
C PHE A 48 -3.15 7.38 1.61
N ILE A 49 -3.88 7.95 2.57
CA ILE A 49 -3.27 8.64 3.72
C ILE A 49 -2.44 7.65 4.55
N LEU A 50 -2.98 6.47 4.85
CA LEU A 50 -2.24 5.44 5.59
C LEU A 50 -1.01 4.96 4.83
N LEU A 51 -1.12 4.84 3.49
CA LEU A 51 -0.01 4.47 2.64
C LEU A 51 1.09 5.54 2.68
N ASP A 52 0.73 6.82 2.62
CA ASP A 52 1.67 7.93 2.68
C ASP A 52 2.40 7.98 4.03
N ILE A 53 1.64 7.84 5.12
CA ILE A 53 2.21 7.75 6.46
C ILE A 53 3.16 6.54 6.57
N SER A 54 2.81 5.39 6.00
CA SER A 54 3.67 4.20 6.04
C SER A 54 5.01 4.45 5.35
N VAL A 55 5.00 5.12 4.20
CA VAL A 55 6.22 5.47 3.45
C VAL A 55 7.03 6.54 4.19
N ALA A 56 6.37 7.53 4.79
CA ALA A 56 7.04 8.54 5.61
C ALA A 56 7.76 7.90 6.81
N PHE A 57 7.17 6.90 7.46
CA PHE A 57 7.84 6.15 8.53
C PHE A 57 9.12 5.45 8.07
N VAL A 58 9.15 4.90 6.84
CA VAL A 58 10.38 4.31 6.26
C VAL A 58 11.45 5.37 6.10
N LEU A 59 11.08 6.53 5.56
CA LEU A 59 12.01 7.63 5.33
C LEU A 59 12.57 8.16 6.66
N LEU A 60 11.71 8.40 7.65
CA LEU A 60 12.11 8.83 9.00
C LEU A 60 13.04 7.81 9.67
N ASN A 61 12.73 6.52 9.54
CA ASN A 61 13.57 5.46 10.09
C ASN A 61 14.98 5.46 9.50
N ARG A 62 15.12 5.76 8.21
CA ARG A 62 16.44 5.89 7.56
C ARG A 62 17.21 7.11 8.00
N LEU A 63 16.52 8.22 8.24
CA LEU A 63 17.14 9.47 8.65
C LEU A 63 17.56 9.45 10.13
N PHE A 64 16.79 8.80 11.01
CA PHE A 64 16.93 8.88 12.46
C PHE A 64 17.13 7.53 13.14
N GLY A 65 16.88 6.42 12.46
CA GLY A 65 16.91 5.07 13.04
C GLY A 65 18.32 4.50 13.16
N GLN A 66 19.04 4.90 14.20
CA GLN A 66 20.42 4.44 14.44
C GLN A 66 20.49 3.13 15.25
N THR A 67 19.41 2.70 15.88
CA THR A 67 19.39 1.48 16.69
C THR A 67 18.55 0.37 16.06
N ALA A 68 19.01 -0.87 16.21
CA ALA A 68 18.31 -2.04 15.67
C ALA A 68 16.86 -2.15 16.17
N VAL A 69 16.60 -1.79 17.43
CA VAL A 69 15.26 -1.85 18.06
C VAL A 69 14.31 -0.86 17.38
N ILE A 70 14.72 0.40 17.20
CA ILE A 70 13.91 1.44 16.54
C ILE A 70 13.62 1.01 15.10
N TYR A 71 14.59 0.45 14.41
CA TYR A 71 14.42 -0.03 13.05
C TYR A 71 13.36 -1.13 12.95
N HIS A 72 13.35 -2.10 13.87
CA HIS A 72 12.34 -3.18 13.86
C HIS A 72 10.94 -2.69 14.18
N ILE A 73 10.80 -1.79 15.16
CA ILE A 73 9.50 -1.19 15.52
C ILE A 73 8.93 -0.39 14.35
N THR A 74 9.73 0.45 13.73
CA THR A 74 9.29 1.27 12.60
C THR A 74 8.94 0.43 11.37
N PHE A 75 9.67 -0.65 11.11
CA PHE A 75 9.33 -1.61 10.07
C PHE A 75 7.99 -2.30 10.33
N LEU A 76 7.71 -2.70 11.57
CA LEU A 76 6.45 -3.29 11.96
C LEU A 76 5.28 -2.29 11.76
N ILE A 77 5.44 -1.05 12.25
CA ILE A 77 4.44 0.01 12.07
C ILE A 77 4.17 0.25 10.58
N GLN A 78 5.23 0.34 9.77
CA GLN A 78 5.11 0.48 8.32
C GLN A 78 4.30 -0.66 7.69
N ALA A 79 4.63 -1.92 8.01
CA ALA A 79 3.94 -3.07 7.46
C ALA A 79 2.45 -3.10 7.83
N ILE A 80 2.12 -2.75 9.08
CA ILE A 80 0.74 -2.63 9.56
C ILE A 80 -0.01 -1.52 8.82
N LEU A 81 0.57 -0.33 8.71
CA LEU A 81 -0.05 0.81 8.03
C LEU A 81 -0.26 0.52 6.54
N GLN A 82 0.68 -0.15 5.89
CA GLN A 82 0.56 -0.54 4.49
C GLN A 82 -0.54 -1.57 4.27
N THR A 83 -0.64 -2.57 5.16
CA THR A 83 -1.71 -3.57 5.10
C THR A 83 -3.08 -2.92 5.34
N ALA A 84 -3.19 -2.04 6.32
CA ALA A 84 -4.39 -1.26 6.57
C ALA A 84 -4.76 -0.39 5.35
N ALA A 85 -3.78 0.25 4.73
CA ALA A 85 -3.97 1.06 3.52
C ALA A 85 -4.60 0.26 2.39
N PHE A 86 -4.05 -0.91 2.05
CA PHE A 86 -4.62 -1.77 1.01
C PHE A 86 -6.00 -2.31 1.39
N ALA A 87 -6.25 -2.63 2.67
CA ALA A 87 -7.56 -3.04 3.15
C ALA A 87 -8.62 -1.92 2.95
N PHE A 88 -8.29 -0.66 3.23
CA PHE A 88 -9.20 0.47 2.98
C PHE A 88 -9.42 0.72 1.49
N ILE A 89 -8.40 0.56 0.65
CA ILE A 89 -8.53 0.64 -0.79
C ILE A 89 -9.44 -0.50 -1.31
N ALA A 90 -9.26 -1.72 -0.84
CA ALA A 90 -10.13 -2.86 -1.18
C ALA A 90 -11.57 -2.62 -0.75
N LEU A 91 -11.77 -2.06 0.44
CA LEU A 91 -13.08 -1.69 0.95
C LEU A 91 -13.78 -0.66 0.05
N SER A 92 -13.03 0.31 -0.50
CA SER A 92 -13.58 1.29 -1.43
C SER A 92 -14.15 0.62 -2.70
N TYR A 93 -13.44 -0.37 -3.25
CA TYR A 93 -13.93 -1.15 -4.40
C TYR A 93 -15.13 -2.01 -4.05
N TYR A 94 -15.16 -2.63 -2.87
CA TYR A 94 -16.29 -3.42 -2.40
C TYR A 94 -17.57 -2.58 -2.26
N PHE A 95 -17.46 -1.34 -1.76
CA PHE A 95 -18.59 -0.46 -1.52
C PHE A 95 -18.95 0.46 -2.68
N ARG A 96 -18.18 0.48 -3.75
CA ARG A 96 -18.43 1.34 -4.92
C ARG A 96 -19.85 1.22 -5.47
N ASN A 97 -20.44 0.02 -5.43
CA ASN A 97 -21.79 -0.26 -5.91
C ASN A 97 -22.81 -0.49 -4.78
N ARG A 98 -22.45 -0.20 -3.55
CA ARG A 98 -23.32 -0.45 -2.37
C ARG A 98 -23.35 0.80 -1.50
N ASN A 99 -24.52 1.04 -0.87
CA ASN A 99 -24.66 2.16 0.06
C ASN A 99 -23.73 1.98 1.26
N LEU A 100 -22.68 2.78 1.31
CA LEU A 100 -21.70 2.82 2.38
C LEU A 100 -22.20 3.75 3.47
N SER A 101 -22.60 3.19 4.63
CA SER A 101 -22.88 3.99 5.81
C SER A 101 -21.60 4.19 6.64
N ILE A 102 -21.49 5.33 7.30
CA ILE A 102 -20.37 5.64 8.23
C ILE A 102 -20.24 4.54 9.29
N ARG A 103 -21.37 3.99 9.77
CA ARG A 103 -21.38 2.87 10.73
C ARG A 103 -20.59 1.64 10.21
N LYS A 104 -20.75 1.29 8.93
CA LYS A 104 -20.01 0.17 8.32
C LYS A 104 -18.51 0.43 8.22
N ILE A 105 -18.11 1.68 7.94
CA ILE A 105 -16.70 2.08 7.93
C ILE A 105 -16.11 1.93 9.34
N ILE A 106 -16.79 2.45 10.35
CA ILE A 106 -16.36 2.35 11.76
C ILE A 106 -16.24 0.89 12.17
N THR A 107 -17.25 0.05 11.87
CA THR A 107 -17.21 -1.39 12.16
C THR A 107 -16.01 -2.06 11.51
N PHE A 108 -15.72 -1.72 10.24
CA PHE A 108 -14.58 -2.26 9.53
C PHE A 108 -13.25 -1.83 10.18
N ILE A 109 -13.14 -0.57 10.60
CA ILE A 109 -11.95 -0.07 11.33
C ILE A 109 -11.73 -0.88 12.61
N PHE A 110 -12.79 -1.12 13.40
CA PHE A 110 -12.70 -1.92 14.63
C PHE A 110 -12.26 -3.36 14.35
N ILE A 111 -12.82 -4.00 13.32
CA ILE A 111 -12.42 -5.36 12.92
C ILE A 111 -10.95 -5.36 12.48
N LEU A 112 -10.53 -4.42 11.63
CA LEU A 112 -9.17 -4.32 11.14
C LEU A 112 -8.18 -4.10 12.29
N VAL A 113 -8.46 -3.15 13.19
CA VAL A 113 -7.65 -2.89 14.37
C VAL A 113 -7.59 -4.12 15.28
N GLY A 114 -8.71 -4.81 15.49
CA GLY A 114 -8.77 -6.05 16.26
C GLY A 114 -7.87 -7.14 15.66
N VAL A 115 -8.01 -7.40 14.36
CA VAL A 115 -7.19 -8.41 13.64
C VAL A 115 -5.70 -8.05 13.71
N LEU A 116 -5.35 -6.79 13.46
CA LEU A 116 -3.96 -6.34 13.52
C LEU A 116 -3.40 -6.42 14.95
N SER A 117 -4.20 -6.08 15.96
CA SER A 117 -3.79 -6.18 17.38
C SER A 117 -3.56 -7.63 17.81
N VAL A 118 -4.45 -8.56 17.42
CA VAL A 118 -4.27 -9.99 17.68
C VAL A 118 -3.02 -10.51 16.98
N SER A 119 -2.80 -10.12 15.73
CA SER A 119 -1.59 -10.48 14.98
C SER A 119 -0.33 -9.97 15.69
N LEU A 120 -0.35 -8.74 16.20
CA LEU A 120 0.76 -8.16 16.97
C LEU A 120 1.04 -8.92 18.27
N VAL A 121 -0.01 -9.20 19.06
CA VAL A 121 0.14 -9.96 20.33
C VAL A 121 0.72 -11.35 20.03
N PHE A 122 0.23 -12.03 19.00
CA PHE A 122 0.73 -13.31 18.55
C PHE A 122 2.22 -13.23 18.18
N PHE A 123 2.61 -12.24 17.39
CA PHE A 123 4.02 -12.00 17.05
C PHE A 123 4.88 -11.70 18.27
N PHE A 124 4.45 -10.83 19.18
CA PHE A 124 5.20 -10.53 20.39
C PHE A 124 5.37 -11.76 21.29
N SER A 125 4.38 -12.64 21.39
CA SER A 125 4.46 -13.87 22.15
C SER A 125 5.48 -14.85 21.59
N PHE A 126 5.60 -14.94 20.27
CA PHE A 126 6.64 -15.76 19.62
C PHE A 126 8.04 -15.12 19.68
N ALA A 127 8.10 -13.83 19.72
CA ALA A 127 9.35 -13.09 19.64
C ALA A 127 10.19 -13.09 20.92
N THR A 128 9.56 -13.30 22.04
CA THR A 128 10.29 -13.46 23.32
C THR A 128 11.19 -14.71 23.32
N THR A 129 11.00 -15.61 22.36
CA THR A 129 11.73 -16.88 22.26
C THR A 129 12.75 -16.94 21.13
N THR A 130 12.76 -15.98 20.19
CA THR A 130 13.63 -15.98 19.01
C THR A 130 14.48 -14.72 18.88
N VAL A 131 15.71 -14.90 18.38
CA VAL A 131 16.66 -13.80 18.17
C VAL A 131 16.07 -12.75 17.23
N LEU A 132 16.20 -11.47 17.59
CA LEU A 132 15.71 -10.29 16.84
C LEU A 132 16.04 -10.30 15.32
N SER A 133 17.08 -11.00 14.91
CA SER A 133 17.49 -11.14 13.50
C SER A 133 16.50 -11.92 12.63
N VAL A 134 15.69 -12.81 13.22
CA VAL A 134 14.70 -13.64 12.50
C VAL A 134 13.36 -12.92 12.38
N TRP A 135 13.14 -11.89 13.14
CA TRP A 135 11.85 -11.17 13.23
C TRP A 135 11.46 -10.44 11.94
N ARG A 136 12.38 -9.67 11.41
CA ARG A 136 12.12 -8.81 10.25
C ARG A 136 11.68 -9.57 9.01
N PRO A 137 12.39 -10.63 8.56
CA PRO A 137 11.93 -11.40 7.42
C PRO A 137 10.58 -12.07 7.69
N THR A 138 10.35 -12.63 8.88
CA THR A 138 9.11 -13.34 9.20
C THR A 138 7.88 -12.40 9.17
N ILE A 139 7.97 -11.22 9.79
CA ILE A 139 6.91 -10.21 9.77
C ILE A 139 6.68 -9.74 8.33
N GLY A 140 7.77 -9.46 7.60
CA GLY A 140 7.71 -9.04 6.22
C GLY A 140 6.98 -10.05 5.35
N ILE A 141 7.38 -11.31 5.39
CA ILE A 141 6.76 -12.39 4.62
C ILE A 141 5.25 -12.47 4.95
N TYR A 142 4.88 -12.48 6.22
CA TYR A 142 3.49 -12.59 6.64
C TYR A 142 2.65 -11.40 6.17
N MET A 143 3.05 -10.16 6.48
CA MET A 143 2.27 -8.96 6.16
C MET A 143 2.19 -8.72 4.65
N TYR A 144 3.29 -8.91 3.91
CA TYR A 144 3.27 -8.71 2.46
C TYR A 144 2.50 -9.82 1.75
N SER A 145 2.44 -11.05 2.29
CA SER A 145 1.56 -12.10 1.77
C SER A 145 0.07 -11.75 1.95
N ILE A 146 -0.31 -11.16 3.08
CA ILE A 146 -1.68 -10.60 3.26
C ILE A 146 -1.96 -9.51 2.23
N ASN A 147 -1.00 -8.61 2.00
CA ASN A 147 -1.14 -7.56 0.99
C ASN A 147 -1.37 -8.13 -0.41
N LEU A 148 -0.72 -9.25 -0.77
CA LEU A 148 -0.94 -9.93 -2.06
C LEU A 148 -2.38 -10.41 -2.21
N VAL A 149 -2.96 -11.00 -1.16
CA VAL A 149 -4.37 -11.44 -1.18
C VAL A 149 -5.31 -10.23 -1.36
N ILE A 150 -5.05 -9.15 -0.64
CA ILE A 150 -5.86 -7.91 -0.73
C ILE A 150 -5.75 -7.30 -2.14
N LEU A 151 -4.54 -7.22 -2.69
CA LEU A 151 -4.31 -6.68 -4.04
C LEU A 151 -4.93 -7.55 -5.12
N ALA A 152 -4.87 -8.88 -5.00
CA ALA A 152 -5.57 -9.80 -5.90
C ALA A 152 -7.09 -9.55 -5.88
N TYR A 153 -7.67 -9.33 -4.69
CA TYR A 153 -9.08 -8.95 -4.55
C TYR A 153 -9.40 -7.61 -5.23
N ILE A 154 -8.53 -6.59 -5.10
CA ILE A 154 -8.69 -5.30 -5.77
C ILE A 154 -8.68 -5.49 -7.29
N ILE A 155 -7.68 -6.21 -7.82
CA ILE A 155 -7.55 -6.48 -9.26
C ILE A 155 -8.79 -7.22 -9.79
N TYR A 156 -9.26 -8.23 -9.06
CA TYR A 156 -10.49 -8.96 -9.42
C TYR A 156 -11.71 -8.03 -9.51
N ASN A 157 -11.91 -7.12 -8.53
CA ASN A 157 -13.01 -6.17 -8.57
C ASN A 157 -12.87 -5.16 -9.72
N ILE A 158 -11.66 -4.68 -10.00
CA ILE A 158 -11.38 -3.80 -11.14
C ILE A 158 -11.72 -4.54 -12.45
N TYR A 159 -11.26 -5.78 -12.60
CA TYR A 159 -11.54 -6.60 -13.77
C TYR A 159 -13.05 -6.71 -14.04
N ILE A 160 -13.84 -7.12 -13.05
CA ILE A 160 -15.29 -7.24 -13.19
C ILE A 160 -15.92 -5.89 -13.54
N THR A 161 -15.51 -4.79 -12.88
CA THR A 161 -16.14 -3.47 -13.10
C THR A 161 -15.77 -2.85 -14.44
N THR A 162 -14.55 -3.09 -14.91
CA THR A 162 -14.03 -2.51 -16.16
C THR A 162 -14.53 -3.29 -17.39
N PHE A 163 -14.41 -4.62 -17.35
CA PHE A 163 -14.79 -5.44 -18.52
C PHE A 163 -16.29 -5.66 -18.66
N SER A 164 -17.08 -5.58 -17.56
CA SER A 164 -18.53 -5.67 -17.65
C SER A 164 -19.20 -4.41 -18.23
N LYS A 165 -18.49 -3.28 -18.29
CA LYS A 165 -19.01 -1.99 -18.76
C LYS A 165 -18.34 -1.46 -20.05
N ALA A 166 -17.84 -2.32 -20.91
CA ALA A 166 -17.18 -1.95 -22.17
C ALA A 166 -18.07 -1.06 -23.06
N LYS A 167 -18.13 0.23 -22.75
CA LYS A 167 -18.76 1.26 -23.60
C LYS A 167 -18.04 2.60 -23.49
N LYS A 168 -17.39 3.00 -24.58
CA LYS A 168 -16.83 4.28 -25.04
C LYS A 168 -15.31 4.35 -25.08
N ARG A 169 -14.83 4.61 -26.30
CA ARG A 169 -13.40 4.64 -26.70
C ARG A 169 -12.47 5.58 -25.88
N MET A 170 -12.99 6.57 -25.20
CA MET A 170 -12.16 7.54 -24.46
C MET A 170 -11.77 7.09 -23.03
N GLN A 171 -12.50 6.13 -22.47
CA GLN A 171 -12.21 5.58 -21.14
C GLN A 171 -11.15 4.47 -21.17
N ILE A 172 -10.81 3.94 -22.35
CA ILE A 172 -9.95 2.75 -22.52
C ILE A 172 -8.58 2.94 -21.84
N LEU A 173 -7.98 4.12 -21.92
CA LEU A 173 -6.63 4.31 -21.38
C LEU A 173 -6.59 4.43 -19.85
N SER A 174 -7.58 5.11 -19.25
CA SER A 174 -7.71 5.14 -17.77
C SER A 174 -8.11 3.78 -17.24
N ASP A 175 -8.95 3.04 -17.99
CA ASP A 175 -9.39 1.69 -17.67
C ASP A 175 -8.23 0.68 -17.70
N ILE A 176 -7.20 0.93 -18.51
CA ILE A 176 -5.97 0.12 -18.56
C ILE A 176 -4.98 0.54 -17.47
N LEU A 177 -4.80 1.84 -17.22
CA LEU A 177 -3.78 2.34 -16.29
C LEU A 177 -4.08 1.95 -14.83
N ILE A 178 -5.34 1.91 -14.42
CA ILE A 178 -5.71 1.51 -13.05
C ILE A 178 -5.33 0.05 -12.77
N PRO A 179 -5.78 -0.95 -13.58
CA PRO A 179 -5.37 -2.33 -13.35
C PRO A 179 -3.85 -2.51 -13.49
N LEU A 180 -3.20 -1.82 -14.43
CA LEU A 180 -1.75 -1.88 -14.60
C LEU A 180 -1.02 -1.37 -13.34
N GLY A 181 -1.53 -0.29 -12.73
CA GLY A 181 -1.01 0.22 -11.46
C GLY A 181 -1.08 -0.82 -10.35
N PHE A 182 -2.23 -1.45 -10.14
CA PHE A 182 -2.37 -2.47 -9.11
C PHE A 182 -1.60 -3.76 -9.41
N ILE A 183 -1.48 -4.17 -10.66
CA ILE A 183 -0.63 -5.30 -11.07
C ILE A 183 0.83 -5.00 -10.74
N THR A 184 1.30 -3.81 -11.06
CA THR A 184 2.69 -3.40 -10.79
C THR A 184 2.95 -3.33 -9.28
N LEU A 185 1.99 -2.82 -8.48
CA LEU A 185 2.07 -2.86 -7.02
C LEU A 185 2.13 -4.31 -6.50
N THR A 186 1.36 -5.21 -7.08
CA THR A 186 1.36 -6.64 -6.71
C THR A 186 2.72 -7.29 -6.97
N ILE A 187 3.33 -7.04 -8.14
CA ILE A 187 4.67 -7.53 -8.46
C ILE A 187 5.68 -6.95 -7.46
N GLY A 188 5.57 -5.67 -7.09
CA GLY A 188 6.38 -5.06 -6.04
C GLY A 188 6.24 -5.78 -4.69
N GLN A 189 5.01 -6.15 -4.29
CA GLN A 189 4.78 -6.92 -3.05
C GLN A 189 5.38 -8.34 -3.12
N ILE A 190 5.33 -9.01 -4.28
CA ILE A 190 5.99 -10.31 -4.48
C ILE A 190 7.51 -10.18 -4.26
N LEU A 191 8.12 -9.13 -4.78
CA LEU A 191 9.56 -8.88 -4.56
C LEU A 191 9.88 -8.54 -3.11
N TRP A 192 8.97 -7.90 -2.37
CA TRP A 192 9.11 -7.71 -0.93
C TRP A 192 9.07 -9.04 -0.16
N VAL A 193 8.16 -9.94 -0.52
CA VAL A 193 8.11 -11.31 0.05
C VAL A 193 9.39 -12.06 -0.29
N TYR A 194 9.83 -11.99 -1.55
CA TYR A 194 11.08 -12.63 -1.99
C TYR A 194 12.30 -12.09 -1.25
N TRP A 195 12.36 -10.76 -1.02
CA TRP A 195 13.39 -10.16 -0.20
C TRP A 195 13.40 -10.71 1.24
N GLY A 196 12.23 -10.94 1.82
CA GLY A 196 12.11 -11.55 3.14
C GLY A 196 12.75 -12.95 3.24
N PHE A 197 12.79 -13.70 2.14
CA PHE A 197 13.43 -15.03 2.07
C PHE A 197 14.93 -14.96 1.75
N THR A 198 15.35 -14.02 0.93
CA THR A 198 16.70 -14.00 0.34
C THR A 198 17.62 -12.91 0.89
N ASP A 199 17.04 -11.90 1.56
CA ASP A 199 17.72 -10.69 2.07
C ASP A 199 18.58 -9.95 0.99
N THR A 200 18.17 -10.04 -0.29
CA THR A 200 18.90 -9.44 -1.40
C THR A 200 18.51 -7.96 -1.58
N ASN A 201 19.48 -7.06 -1.52
CA ASN A 201 19.24 -5.62 -1.66
C ASN A 201 18.65 -5.23 -3.02
N ILE A 202 18.93 -6.00 -4.09
CA ILE A 202 18.40 -5.76 -5.43
C ILE A 202 16.89 -5.97 -5.47
N SER A 203 16.37 -7.04 -4.82
CA SER A 203 14.93 -7.29 -4.78
C SER A 203 14.18 -6.19 -4.04
N LEU A 204 14.76 -5.67 -2.96
CA LEU A 204 14.24 -4.52 -2.21
C LEU A 204 14.17 -3.24 -3.08
N LEU A 205 15.24 -2.97 -3.83
CA LEU A 205 15.31 -1.81 -4.72
C LEU A 205 14.26 -1.90 -5.84
N LEU A 206 14.18 -3.06 -6.50
CA LEU A 206 13.20 -3.32 -7.56
C LEU A 206 11.76 -3.26 -7.04
N ALA A 207 11.51 -3.77 -5.84
CA ALA A 207 10.19 -3.68 -5.20
C ALA A 207 9.74 -2.23 -5.01
N ASN A 208 10.62 -1.35 -4.52
CA ASN A 208 10.30 0.06 -4.33
C ASN A 208 10.16 0.81 -5.65
N LEU A 209 10.98 0.50 -6.66
CA LEU A 209 10.84 1.04 -8.01
C LEU A 209 9.47 0.69 -8.61
N LEU A 210 9.08 -0.59 -8.55
CA LEU A 210 7.78 -1.03 -9.05
C LEU A 210 6.62 -0.41 -8.27
N PHE A 211 6.81 -0.22 -6.97
CA PHE A 211 5.81 0.45 -6.14
C PHE A 211 5.59 1.90 -6.61
N ALA A 212 6.65 2.65 -6.85
CA ALA A 212 6.58 4.01 -7.38
C ALA A 212 5.97 4.05 -8.80
N ILE A 213 6.35 3.11 -9.69
CA ILE A 213 5.77 2.99 -11.05
C ILE A 213 4.27 2.71 -10.97
N GLY A 214 3.83 1.78 -10.11
CA GLY A 214 2.42 1.44 -9.93
C GLY A 214 1.59 2.64 -9.48
N LEU A 215 2.09 3.41 -8.52
CA LEU A 215 1.47 4.67 -8.09
C LEU A 215 1.48 5.73 -9.19
N GLY A 216 2.52 5.77 -10.02
CA GLY A 216 2.58 6.64 -11.18
C GLY A 216 1.46 6.35 -12.19
N PHE A 217 1.17 5.09 -12.47
CA PHE A 217 0.03 4.69 -13.31
C PHE A 217 -1.30 5.12 -12.70
N LEU A 218 -1.50 4.92 -11.39
CA LEU A 218 -2.72 5.33 -10.70
C LEU A 218 -2.89 6.86 -10.71
N SER A 219 -1.84 7.60 -10.42
CA SER A 219 -1.83 9.07 -10.44
C SER A 219 -2.17 9.61 -11.84
N THR A 220 -1.54 9.06 -12.88
CA THR A 220 -1.78 9.46 -14.28
C THR A 220 -3.22 9.16 -14.70
N SER A 221 -3.77 8.01 -14.29
CA SER A 221 -5.16 7.66 -14.56
C SER A 221 -6.13 8.66 -13.95
N LEU A 222 -5.94 8.99 -12.65
CA LEU A 222 -6.80 9.96 -11.95
C LEU A 222 -6.71 11.36 -12.55
N PHE A 223 -5.50 11.80 -12.93
CA PHE A 223 -5.31 13.08 -13.63
C PHE A 223 -6.10 13.16 -14.93
N ARG A 224 -6.10 12.08 -15.73
CA ARG A 224 -6.84 12.01 -17.00
C ARG A 224 -8.35 12.01 -16.79
N ILE A 225 -8.85 11.23 -15.82
CA ILE A 225 -10.27 11.21 -15.47
C ILE A 225 -10.74 12.60 -15.06
N TRP A 226 -9.89 13.36 -14.40
CA TRP A 226 -10.22 14.70 -13.95
C TRP A 226 -10.18 15.76 -15.06
N ARG A 227 -9.29 15.60 -16.05
CA ARG A 227 -9.16 16.57 -17.16
C ARG A 227 -10.29 16.47 -18.21
N ASN A 228 -10.92 15.31 -18.34
CA ASN A 228 -12.04 15.04 -19.25
C ASN A 228 -13.40 15.28 -18.57
#